data_beb8c3882ecb7e2c63524ca4f9bdd208
#
_entry.id   beb8c3882ecb7e2c63524ca4f9bdd208
#
_cell.length_a   1.000
_cell.length_b   1.000
_cell.length_c   1.000
_cell.angle_alpha   90.00
_cell.angle_beta   90.00
_cell.angle_gamma   90.00
#
_symmetry.space_group_name_H-M   'P 1'
#
loop_
_entity.id
_entity.type
_entity.pdbx_description
1 polymer ?
#
loop_
_entity_poly.entity_id
_entity_poly.type
_entity_poly.pdbx_seq_one_letter_code
_entity_poly.pdbx_strand_id
1 'polypeptide(L)'
;HNPQRSVRLTKQDQGYKNHYLSDEMLAGKKELYEFTPESIYRAMTIFDGLQNKSDIQTLKTECYCLLAECHMSLALHGKSELELAAQKALELLDYVSDITTVDGKILAIMGLITGLSGQAKVSHILFEQAKIHSTDIASLYYYRALVNFHNEKIEEARICIDKSLQLEPRRRKAVVIKECVDMYVPNPLKKNMKLYYKETESGSHRVIIDNILKL
;
A
#
# COMPACT_ATOMS: atom_id res chain seq x y z
N HIS A 1 -38.19 -0.88 -33.56
CA HIS A 1 -36.71 -0.66 -33.50
C HIS A 1 -36.48 0.73 -33.00
N ASN A 2 -36.08 0.83 -31.74
CA ASN A 2 -35.71 2.06 -31.10
C ASN A 2 -34.15 2.08 -31.02
N PRO A 3 -33.40 2.84 -31.83
CA PRO A 3 -31.97 2.92 -31.72
C PRO A 3 -31.65 3.69 -30.44
N GLN A 4 -31.00 3.04 -29.49
CA GLN A 4 -30.40 3.70 -28.35
C GLN A 4 -29.47 4.79 -28.87
N ARG A 5 -29.91 6.06 -28.77
CA ARG A 5 -29.05 7.23 -28.98
C ARG A 5 -28.01 7.21 -27.87
N SER A 6 -26.82 6.78 -28.19
CA SER A 6 -25.66 7.05 -27.34
C SER A 6 -25.47 8.57 -27.28
N VAL A 7 -25.85 9.18 -26.16
CA VAL A 7 -25.62 10.59 -25.92
C VAL A 7 -24.10 10.79 -25.82
N ARG A 8 -23.47 11.32 -26.88
CA ARG A 8 -22.09 11.76 -26.81
C ARG A 8 -22.03 12.96 -25.87
N LEU A 9 -21.38 12.77 -24.72
CA LEU A 9 -21.10 13.86 -23.78
C LEU A 9 -20.35 14.99 -24.51
N THR A 10 -20.69 16.23 -24.23
CA THR A 10 -19.96 17.39 -24.75
C THR A 10 -18.56 17.46 -24.15
N LYS A 11 -17.62 18.18 -24.76
CA LYS A 11 -16.28 18.42 -24.18
C LYS A 11 -16.36 19.04 -22.78
N GLN A 12 -17.37 19.86 -22.54
CA GLN A 12 -17.62 20.52 -21.25
C GLN A 12 -18.10 19.50 -20.21
N ASP A 13 -19.01 18.58 -20.56
CA ASP A 13 -19.46 17.50 -19.68
C ASP A 13 -18.33 16.54 -19.32
N GLN A 14 -17.43 16.25 -20.27
CA GLN A 14 -16.23 15.46 -20.02
C GLN A 14 -15.26 16.17 -19.05
N GLY A 15 -15.11 17.49 -19.18
CA GLY A 15 -14.30 18.29 -18.25
C GLY A 15 -14.82 18.24 -16.82
N TYR A 16 -16.12 18.40 -16.60
CA TYR A 16 -16.74 18.28 -15.28
C TYR A 16 -16.62 16.85 -14.71
N LYS A 17 -16.84 15.81 -15.52
CA LYS A 17 -16.68 14.41 -15.10
C LYS A 17 -15.26 14.14 -14.64
N ASN A 18 -14.25 14.59 -15.37
CA ASN A 18 -12.85 14.38 -15.03
C ASN A 18 -12.46 15.11 -13.74
N HIS A 19 -12.95 16.32 -13.52
CA HIS A 19 -12.72 17.07 -12.29
C HIS A 19 -13.33 16.34 -11.08
N TYR A 20 -14.57 15.91 -11.19
CA TYR A 20 -15.26 15.15 -10.14
C TYR A 20 -14.54 13.83 -9.78
N LEU A 21 -14.09 13.07 -10.79
CA LEU A 21 -13.32 11.84 -10.56
C LEU A 21 -11.97 12.12 -9.87
N SER A 22 -11.36 13.28 -10.17
CA SER A 22 -10.13 13.73 -9.49
C SER A 22 -10.36 14.04 -8.01
N ASP A 23 -11.48 14.69 -7.67
CA ASP A 23 -11.84 15.02 -6.30
C ASP A 23 -12.17 13.77 -5.49
N GLU A 24 -12.92 12.81 -6.07
CA GLU A 24 -13.18 11.51 -5.42
C GLU A 24 -11.87 10.72 -5.20
N MET A 25 -10.93 10.72 -6.16
CA MET A 25 -9.61 10.10 -6.01
C MET A 25 -8.83 10.72 -4.85
N LEU A 26 -8.83 12.05 -4.76
CA LEU A 26 -8.17 12.77 -3.67
C LEU A 26 -8.81 12.45 -2.31
N ALA A 27 -10.14 12.33 -2.25
CA ALA A 27 -10.86 11.93 -1.04
C ALA A 27 -10.47 10.52 -0.61
N GLY A 28 -10.42 9.55 -1.54
CA GLY A 28 -9.98 8.18 -1.24
C GLY A 28 -8.53 8.12 -0.74
N LYS A 29 -7.63 8.88 -1.37
CA LYS A 29 -6.23 8.98 -0.91
C LYS A 29 -6.14 9.58 0.48
N LYS A 30 -6.96 10.58 0.81
CA LYS A 30 -7.00 11.18 2.15
C LYS A 30 -7.44 10.17 3.20
N GLU A 31 -8.48 9.36 2.91
CA GLU A 31 -8.90 8.28 3.81
C GLU A 31 -7.79 7.24 4.00
N LEU A 32 -7.14 6.80 2.94
CA LEU A 32 -6.02 5.85 3.03
C LEU A 32 -4.84 6.45 3.81
N TYR A 33 -4.65 7.76 3.75
CA TYR A 33 -3.59 8.47 4.46
C TYR A 33 -3.77 8.43 5.99
N GLU A 34 -5.01 8.39 6.50
CA GLU A 34 -5.30 8.30 7.94
C GLU A 34 -4.83 6.97 8.55
N PHE A 35 -4.68 5.95 7.74
CA PHE A 35 -4.11 4.64 8.09
C PHE A 35 -4.77 3.99 9.33
N THR A 36 -6.11 4.09 9.44
CA THR A 36 -6.92 3.31 10.39
C THR A 36 -7.74 2.27 9.63
N PRO A 37 -8.12 1.14 10.24
CA PRO A 37 -8.96 0.14 9.55
C PRO A 37 -10.23 0.76 8.94
N GLU A 38 -10.92 1.60 9.67
CA GLU A 38 -12.16 2.25 9.24
C GLU A 38 -11.93 3.18 8.05
N SER A 39 -10.85 3.97 8.07
CA SER A 39 -10.50 4.87 6.97
C SER A 39 -10.06 4.09 5.73
N ILE A 40 -9.36 2.95 5.90
CA ILE A 40 -8.96 2.08 4.80
C ILE A 40 -10.20 1.46 4.13
N TYR A 41 -11.21 1.01 4.89
CA TYR A 41 -12.47 0.53 4.31
C TYR A 41 -13.21 1.62 3.53
N ARG A 42 -13.24 2.87 4.04
CA ARG A 42 -13.83 3.99 3.29
C ARG A 42 -13.05 4.28 2.01
N ALA A 43 -11.72 4.27 2.05
CA ALA A 43 -10.87 4.42 0.88
C ALA A 43 -11.16 3.34 -0.17
N MET A 44 -11.27 2.07 0.24
CA MET A 44 -11.62 0.95 -0.66
C MET A 44 -12.96 1.18 -1.35
N THR A 45 -13.98 1.61 -0.61
CA THR A 45 -15.31 1.90 -1.19
C THR A 45 -15.23 2.99 -2.26
N ILE A 46 -14.43 4.03 -2.03
CA ILE A 46 -14.23 5.13 -2.99
C ILE A 46 -13.51 4.63 -4.23
N PHE A 47 -12.39 3.91 -4.08
CA PHE A 47 -11.59 3.42 -5.22
C PHE A 47 -12.34 2.38 -6.05
N ASP A 48 -13.11 1.49 -5.41
CA ASP A 48 -13.96 0.52 -6.09
C ASP A 48 -15.07 1.22 -6.89
N GLY A 49 -15.69 2.24 -6.31
CA GLY A 49 -16.66 3.09 -7.02
C GLY A 49 -16.04 3.81 -8.22
N LEU A 50 -14.83 4.34 -8.09
CA LEU A 50 -14.13 5.07 -9.15
C LEU A 50 -13.74 4.19 -10.32
N GLN A 51 -13.20 2.98 -10.08
CA GLN A 51 -12.83 2.06 -11.16
C GLN A 51 -14.03 1.66 -12.02
N ASN A 52 -15.22 1.54 -11.41
CA ASN A 52 -16.45 1.17 -12.11
C ASN A 52 -17.07 2.34 -12.91
N LYS A 53 -16.85 3.58 -12.48
CA LYS A 53 -17.39 4.81 -13.11
C LYS A 53 -16.50 5.37 -14.22
N SER A 54 -15.21 5.06 -14.20
CA SER A 54 -14.23 5.67 -15.09
C SER A 54 -13.98 4.81 -16.33
N ASP A 55 -13.93 5.46 -17.49
CA ASP A 55 -13.42 4.86 -18.73
C ASP A 55 -11.93 5.20 -18.96
N ILE A 56 -11.32 5.99 -18.05
CA ILE A 56 -9.94 6.46 -18.14
C ILE A 56 -9.02 5.38 -17.60
N GLN A 57 -8.23 4.77 -18.47
CA GLN A 57 -7.36 3.63 -18.12
C GLN A 57 -6.34 3.96 -17.03
N THR A 58 -5.69 5.12 -17.08
CA THR A 58 -4.72 5.54 -16.07
C THR A 58 -5.36 5.67 -14.68
N LEU A 59 -6.60 6.16 -14.60
CA LEU A 59 -7.34 6.25 -13.35
C LEU A 59 -7.71 4.87 -12.80
N LYS A 60 -8.15 3.95 -13.68
CA LYS A 60 -8.40 2.54 -13.28
C LYS A 60 -7.14 1.89 -12.73
N THR A 61 -6.01 2.02 -13.43
CA THR A 61 -4.72 1.52 -12.97
C THR A 61 -4.39 2.03 -11.57
N GLU A 62 -4.56 3.33 -11.35
CA GLU A 62 -4.30 3.91 -10.04
C GLU A 62 -5.24 3.38 -8.96
N CYS A 63 -6.54 3.19 -9.26
CA CYS A 63 -7.50 2.59 -8.35
C CYS A 63 -7.11 1.16 -7.97
N TYR A 64 -6.75 0.32 -8.93
CA TYR A 64 -6.31 -1.06 -8.65
C TYR A 64 -5.06 -1.11 -7.76
N CYS A 65 -4.06 -0.25 -8.02
CA CYS A 65 -2.89 -0.14 -7.16
C CYS A 65 -3.24 0.28 -5.72
N LEU A 66 -4.16 1.25 -5.56
CA LEU A 66 -4.59 1.73 -4.25
C LEU A 66 -5.44 0.69 -3.52
N LEU A 67 -6.29 -0.07 -4.23
CA LEU A 67 -7.04 -1.18 -3.66
C LEU A 67 -6.10 -2.31 -3.20
N ALA A 68 -5.10 -2.66 -3.98
CA ALA A 68 -4.07 -3.63 -3.58
C ALA A 68 -3.35 -3.18 -2.30
N GLU A 69 -2.98 -1.89 -2.21
CA GLU A 69 -2.38 -1.29 -1.01
C GLU A 69 -3.34 -1.34 0.20
N CYS A 70 -4.64 -1.09 -0.01
CA CYS A 70 -5.64 -1.19 1.05
C CYS A 70 -5.72 -2.61 1.63
N HIS A 71 -5.76 -3.65 0.78
CA HIS A 71 -5.78 -5.04 1.24
C HIS A 71 -4.55 -5.37 2.09
N MET A 72 -3.34 -4.99 1.64
CA MET A 72 -2.13 -5.19 2.41
C MET A 72 -2.14 -4.42 3.73
N SER A 73 -2.65 -3.18 3.72
CA SER A 73 -2.77 -2.35 4.93
C SER A 73 -3.74 -2.96 5.95
N LEU A 74 -4.87 -3.52 5.51
CA LEU A 74 -5.81 -4.22 6.41
C LEU A 74 -5.17 -5.47 7.03
N ALA A 75 -4.34 -6.21 6.31
CA ALA A 75 -3.60 -7.33 6.87
C ALA A 75 -2.65 -6.89 7.98
N LEU A 76 -1.93 -5.77 7.81
CA LEU A 76 -1.08 -5.19 8.86
C LEU A 76 -1.87 -4.84 10.13
N HIS A 77 -3.12 -4.41 9.98
CA HIS A 77 -4.02 -4.14 11.10
C HIS A 77 -4.73 -5.39 11.66
N GLY A 78 -4.42 -6.59 11.15
CA GLY A 78 -5.04 -7.86 11.57
C GLY A 78 -6.52 -7.98 11.20
N LYS A 79 -6.96 -7.25 10.17
CA LYS A 79 -8.35 -7.29 9.67
C LYS A 79 -8.56 -8.30 8.55
N SER A 80 -7.50 -8.89 8.04
CA SER A 80 -7.50 -10.01 7.11
C SER A 80 -6.22 -10.83 7.29
N GLU A 81 -6.26 -12.10 6.90
CA GLU A 81 -5.05 -12.91 6.79
C GLU A 81 -4.16 -12.39 5.65
N LEU A 82 -2.84 -12.44 5.85
CA LEU A 82 -1.91 -11.90 4.87
C LEU A 82 -1.99 -12.62 3.54
N GLU A 83 -2.04 -13.94 3.54
CA GLU A 83 -2.10 -14.76 2.32
C GLU A 83 -3.31 -14.36 1.48
N LEU A 84 -4.48 -14.19 2.12
CA LEU A 84 -5.69 -13.75 1.45
C LEU A 84 -5.58 -12.31 0.93
N ALA A 85 -4.98 -11.42 1.72
CA ALA A 85 -4.76 -10.04 1.32
C ALA A 85 -3.77 -9.95 0.15
N ALA A 86 -2.68 -10.73 0.20
CA ALA A 86 -1.69 -10.82 -0.87
C ALA A 86 -2.30 -11.38 -2.16
N GLN A 87 -3.10 -12.43 -2.08
CA GLN A 87 -3.81 -12.99 -3.23
C GLN A 87 -4.73 -11.95 -3.89
N LYS A 88 -5.57 -11.27 -3.10
CA LYS A 88 -6.45 -10.22 -3.62
C LYS A 88 -5.68 -9.06 -4.23
N ALA A 89 -4.58 -8.66 -3.60
CA ALA A 89 -3.73 -7.60 -4.13
C ALA A 89 -3.10 -8.01 -5.48
N LEU A 90 -2.63 -9.25 -5.62
CA LEU A 90 -2.09 -9.75 -6.89
C LEU A 90 -3.17 -9.83 -7.97
N GLU A 91 -4.38 -10.34 -7.67
CA GLU A 91 -5.51 -10.37 -8.60
C GLU A 91 -5.83 -8.96 -9.14
N LEU A 92 -5.81 -7.92 -8.26
CA LEU A 92 -6.01 -6.53 -8.68
C LEU A 92 -4.88 -6.03 -9.58
N LEU A 93 -3.63 -6.41 -9.30
CA LEU A 93 -2.49 -6.00 -10.11
C LEU A 93 -2.43 -6.72 -11.47
N ASP A 94 -2.96 -7.92 -11.58
CA ASP A 94 -3.08 -8.65 -12.85
C ASP A 94 -3.96 -7.90 -13.85
N TYR A 95 -5.03 -7.22 -13.40
CA TYR A 95 -5.86 -6.37 -14.28
C TYR A 95 -5.10 -5.19 -14.89
N VAL A 96 -3.95 -4.83 -14.34
CA VAL A 96 -3.12 -3.70 -14.80
C VAL A 96 -1.84 -4.13 -15.51
N SER A 97 -1.41 -5.39 -15.37
CA SER A 97 -0.17 -5.89 -15.96
C SER A 97 -0.19 -5.97 -17.49
N ASP A 98 -1.37 -6.08 -18.08
CA ASP A 98 -1.57 -6.06 -19.55
C ASP A 98 -1.37 -4.66 -20.17
N ILE A 99 -1.17 -3.63 -19.33
CA ILE A 99 -0.94 -2.28 -19.78
C ILE A 99 0.56 -2.08 -19.99
N THR A 100 0.96 -1.95 -21.21
CA THR A 100 2.29 -1.98 -21.81
C THR A 100 3.40 -1.09 -21.21
N THR A 101 3.18 -0.41 -20.11
CA THR A 101 4.18 0.41 -19.42
C THR A 101 4.47 -0.13 -18.04
N VAL A 102 5.75 -0.40 -17.76
CA VAL A 102 6.23 -0.81 -16.45
C VAL A 102 5.97 0.33 -15.46
N ASP A 103 4.98 0.16 -14.58
CA ASP A 103 4.66 1.13 -13.53
C ASP A 103 5.45 0.80 -12.26
N GLY A 104 6.28 1.76 -11.81
CA GLY A 104 7.07 1.61 -10.61
C GLY A 104 6.24 1.37 -9.35
N LYS A 105 5.01 1.87 -9.28
CA LYS A 105 4.10 1.63 -8.15
C LYS A 105 3.63 0.17 -8.11
N ILE A 106 3.29 -0.41 -9.26
CA ILE A 106 2.94 -1.84 -9.37
C ILE A 106 4.11 -2.69 -8.88
N LEU A 107 5.32 -2.43 -9.40
CA LEU A 107 6.53 -3.15 -9.00
C LEU A 107 6.82 -3.02 -7.51
N ALA A 108 6.59 -1.84 -6.91
CA ALA A 108 6.79 -1.62 -5.49
C ALA A 108 5.81 -2.43 -4.63
N ILE A 109 4.53 -2.51 -5.01
CA ILE A 109 3.52 -3.31 -4.31
C ILE A 109 3.81 -4.81 -4.49
N MET A 110 4.18 -5.25 -5.69
CA MET A 110 4.62 -6.64 -5.92
C MET A 110 5.85 -6.99 -5.08
N GLY A 111 6.81 -6.05 -4.97
CA GLY A 111 7.98 -6.18 -4.09
C GLY A 111 7.61 -6.32 -2.61
N LEU A 112 6.61 -5.58 -2.14
CA LEU A 112 6.05 -5.72 -0.80
C LEU A 112 5.46 -7.12 -0.61
N ILE A 113 4.55 -7.55 -1.50
CA ILE A 113 3.85 -8.84 -1.39
C ILE A 113 4.87 -9.99 -1.39
N THR A 114 5.77 -10.03 -2.36
CA THR A 114 6.78 -11.09 -2.48
C THR A 114 7.75 -11.12 -1.30
N GLY A 115 8.11 -9.93 -0.77
CA GLY A 115 8.98 -9.81 0.39
C GLY A 115 8.35 -10.33 1.67
N LEU A 116 7.07 -10.03 1.91
CA LEU A 116 6.30 -10.54 3.05
C LEU A 116 5.99 -12.04 2.90
N SER A 117 5.93 -12.58 1.68
CA SER A 117 5.79 -14.02 1.40
C SER A 117 7.13 -14.79 1.44
N GLY A 118 8.18 -14.20 2.00
CA GLY A 118 9.48 -14.85 2.17
C GLY A 118 10.38 -14.91 0.92
N GLN A 119 9.96 -14.33 -0.20
CA GLN A 119 10.72 -14.32 -1.46
C GLN A 119 11.68 -13.11 -1.54
N ALA A 120 12.58 -12.98 -0.56
CA ALA A 120 13.41 -11.78 -0.37
C ALA A 120 14.25 -11.38 -1.60
N LYS A 121 14.75 -12.34 -2.38
CA LYS A 121 15.54 -12.06 -3.59
C LYS A 121 14.68 -11.43 -4.69
N VAL A 122 13.48 -11.96 -4.92
CA VAL A 122 12.52 -11.44 -5.91
C VAL A 122 12.06 -10.05 -5.49
N SER A 123 11.70 -9.88 -4.23
CA SER A 123 11.33 -8.59 -3.64
C SER A 123 12.40 -7.52 -3.86
N HIS A 124 13.67 -7.87 -3.63
CA HIS A 124 14.78 -6.94 -3.85
C HIS A 124 14.87 -6.48 -5.32
N ILE A 125 14.79 -7.42 -6.27
CA ILE A 125 14.82 -7.11 -7.70
C ILE A 125 13.65 -6.18 -8.08
N LEU A 126 12.44 -6.48 -7.60
CA LEU A 126 11.26 -5.67 -7.87
C LEU A 126 11.40 -4.25 -7.31
N PHE A 127 11.96 -4.09 -6.10
CA PHE A 127 12.21 -2.77 -5.54
C PHE A 127 13.28 -1.98 -6.31
N GLU A 128 14.33 -2.62 -6.81
CA GLU A 128 15.33 -1.92 -7.63
C GLU A 128 14.73 -1.50 -8.99
N GLN A 129 13.90 -2.33 -9.60
CA GLN A 129 13.15 -1.95 -10.81
C GLN A 129 12.13 -0.83 -10.52
N ALA A 130 11.39 -0.94 -9.41
CA ALA A 130 10.46 0.10 -8.99
C ALA A 130 11.15 1.45 -8.80
N LYS A 131 12.37 1.49 -8.26
CA LYS A 131 13.15 2.71 -8.07
C LYS A 131 13.45 3.45 -9.37
N ILE A 132 13.62 2.72 -10.48
CA ILE A 132 13.90 3.30 -11.79
C ILE A 132 12.63 3.93 -12.40
N HIS A 133 11.46 3.32 -12.15
CA HIS A 133 10.21 3.66 -12.81
C HIS A 133 9.21 4.42 -11.93
N SER A 134 9.48 4.58 -10.63
CA SER A 134 8.55 5.20 -9.69
C SER A 134 8.80 6.69 -9.54
N THR A 135 7.72 7.45 -9.49
CA THR A 135 7.70 8.84 -9.04
C THR A 135 7.45 8.98 -7.53
N ASP A 136 6.89 7.94 -6.89
CA ASP A 136 6.62 7.90 -5.45
C ASP A 136 7.71 7.10 -4.71
N ILE A 137 8.87 7.72 -4.59
CA ILE A 137 10.03 7.12 -3.91
C ILE A 137 9.79 6.99 -2.40
N ALA A 138 8.94 7.83 -1.80
CA ALA A 138 8.61 7.73 -0.38
C ALA A 138 7.83 6.45 -0.07
N SER A 139 6.84 6.06 -0.91
CA SER A 139 6.16 4.77 -0.79
C SER A 139 7.10 3.58 -0.98
N LEU A 140 8.02 3.66 -1.92
CA LEU A 140 9.00 2.61 -2.15
C LEU A 140 9.84 2.32 -0.89
N TYR A 141 10.37 3.38 -0.24
CA TYR A 141 11.12 3.20 1.01
C TYR A 141 10.23 2.70 2.16
N TYR A 142 8.98 3.13 2.23
CA TYR A 142 8.01 2.60 3.19
C TYR A 142 7.80 1.09 3.02
N TYR A 143 7.58 0.59 1.79
CA TYR A 143 7.41 -0.84 1.53
C TYR A 143 8.69 -1.64 1.82
N ARG A 144 9.86 -1.10 1.49
CA ARG A 144 11.15 -1.73 1.84
C ARG A 144 11.35 -1.81 3.36
N ALA A 145 10.91 -0.79 4.09
CA ALA A 145 10.97 -0.82 5.56
C ALA A 145 10.10 -1.96 6.13
N LEU A 146 8.87 -2.13 5.62
CA LEU A 146 7.99 -3.23 6.03
C LEU A 146 8.62 -4.60 5.78
N VAL A 147 9.17 -4.83 4.59
CA VAL A 147 9.83 -6.10 4.24
C VAL A 147 11.07 -6.34 5.09
N ASN A 148 11.89 -5.32 5.33
CA ASN A 148 13.05 -5.45 6.19
C ASN A 148 12.65 -5.72 7.64
N PHE A 149 11.61 -5.07 8.14
CA PHE A 149 11.09 -5.30 9.48
C PHE A 149 10.55 -6.72 9.64
N HIS A 150 9.77 -7.20 8.67
CA HIS A 150 9.30 -8.58 8.62
C HIS A 150 10.46 -9.60 8.66
N ASN A 151 11.53 -9.33 7.92
CA ASN A 151 12.73 -10.18 7.89
C ASN A 151 13.70 -9.91 9.07
N GLU A 152 13.25 -9.20 10.10
CA GLU A 152 14.01 -8.89 11.31
C GLU A 152 15.30 -8.08 11.07
N LYS A 153 15.42 -7.44 9.91
CA LYS A 153 16.51 -6.53 9.55
C LYS A 153 16.20 -5.13 10.06
N ILE A 154 16.26 -4.97 11.38
CA ILE A 154 15.75 -3.77 12.08
C ILE A 154 16.46 -2.49 11.66
N GLU A 155 17.79 -2.51 11.53
CA GLU A 155 18.56 -1.34 11.15
C GLU A 155 18.28 -0.92 9.70
N GLU A 156 18.15 -1.88 8.79
CA GLU A 156 17.76 -1.61 7.40
C GLU A 156 16.30 -1.10 7.32
N ALA A 157 15.40 -1.63 8.16
CA ALA A 157 14.04 -1.12 8.27
C ALA A 157 14.03 0.32 8.74
N ARG A 158 14.83 0.66 9.79
CA ARG A 158 14.99 2.01 10.32
C ARG A 158 15.51 2.98 9.26
N ILE A 159 16.58 2.61 8.55
CA ILE A 159 17.14 3.43 7.47
C ILE A 159 16.08 3.69 6.38
N CYS A 160 15.33 2.67 5.99
CA CYS A 160 14.31 2.82 4.96
C CYS A 160 13.15 3.70 5.42
N ILE A 161 12.63 3.50 6.64
CA ILE A 161 11.51 4.30 7.13
C ILE A 161 11.89 5.77 7.35
N ASP A 162 13.11 6.03 7.82
CA ASP A 162 13.63 7.39 7.97
C ASP A 162 13.74 8.09 6.60
N LYS A 163 14.20 7.39 5.56
CA LYS A 163 14.19 7.94 4.18
C LYS A 163 12.79 8.23 3.67
N SER A 164 11.82 7.36 3.94
CA SER A 164 10.42 7.61 3.59
C SER A 164 9.90 8.88 4.25
N LEU A 165 10.17 9.07 5.55
CA LEU A 165 9.75 10.25 6.31
C LEU A 165 10.56 11.51 5.96
N GLN A 166 11.80 11.37 5.53
CA GLN A 166 12.58 12.51 5.02
C GLN A 166 11.96 13.08 3.73
N LEU A 167 11.43 12.21 2.87
CA LEU A 167 10.77 12.60 1.62
C LEU A 167 9.33 13.10 1.87
N GLU A 168 8.60 12.46 2.77
CA GLU A 168 7.23 12.81 3.16
C GLU A 168 7.05 12.78 4.68
N PRO A 169 7.38 13.85 5.40
CA PRO A 169 7.41 13.87 6.87
C PRO A 169 6.05 13.61 7.54
N ARG A 170 4.95 13.88 6.82
CA ARG A 170 3.58 13.74 7.33
C ARG A 170 2.89 12.45 6.91
N ARG A 171 3.60 11.52 6.27
CA ARG A 171 3.04 10.23 5.85
C ARG A 171 2.71 9.38 7.07
N ARG A 172 1.43 9.40 7.49
CA ARG A 172 0.98 8.77 8.76
C ARG A 172 1.34 7.29 8.85
N LYS A 173 1.13 6.51 7.78
CA LYS A 173 1.51 5.08 7.75
C LYS A 173 3.02 4.86 8.02
N ALA A 174 3.88 5.75 7.52
CA ALA A 174 5.32 5.67 7.76
C ALA A 174 5.67 6.06 9.21
N VAL A 175 4.97 7.04 9.79
CA VAL A 175 5.11 7.41 11.21
C VAL A 175 4.77 6.22 12.10
N VAL A 176 3.62 5.56 11.87
CA VAL A 176 3.19 4.38 12.63
C VAL A 176 4.22 3.25 12.54
N ILE A 177 4.72 2.94 11.35
CA ILE A 177 5.73 1.89 11.17
C ILE A 177 7.06 2.28 11.82
N LYS A 178 7.47 3.55 11.77
CA LYS A 178 8.65 4.02 12.49
C LYS A 178 8.52 3.79 13.99
N GLU A 179 7.39 4.15 14.58
CA GLU A 179 7.11 3.90 15.99
C GLU A 179 7.18 2.40 16.29
N CYS A 180 6.61 1.54 15.44
CA CYS A 180 6.72 0.09 15.58
C CYS A 180 8.18 -0.38 15.55
N VAL A 181 8.99 0.10 14.60
CA VAL A 181 10.42 -0.26 14.48
C VAL A 181 11.23 0.24 15.69
N ASP A 182 10.93 1.44 16.19
CA ASP A 182 11.63 2.03 17.34
C ASP A 182 11.25 1.35 18.67
N MET A 183 10.02 0.82 18.76
CA MET A 183 9.55 0.03 19.91
C MET A 183 10.11 -1.40 19.92
N TYR A 184 10.59 -1.87 18.80
CA TYR A 184 11.12 -3.22 18.67
C TYR A 184 12.52 -3.30 19.34
N VAL A 185 12.62 -4.14 20.38
CA VAL A 185 13.90 -4.45 21.05
C VAL A 185 14.20 -5.93 20.78
N PRO A 186 15.25 -6.25 20.00
CA PRO A 186 15.67 -7.63 19.79
C PRO A 186 16.04 -8.25 21.14
N ASN A 187 15.49 -9.45 21.43
CA ASN A 187 15.90 -10.18 22.63
C ASN A 187 17.16 -11.00 22.34
N PRO A 188 18.35 -10.64 22.85
CA PRO A 188 19.60 -11.31 22.57
C PRO A 188 19.67 -12.75 23.14
N LEU A 189 18.76 -13.13 24.04
CA LEU A 189 18.82 -14.39 24.79
C LEU A 189 17.93 -15.50 24.23
N LYS A 190 17.14 -15.25 23.18
CA LYS A 190 16.24 -16.26 22.60
C LYS A 190 16.43 -16.35 21.09
N LYS A 191 16.85 -17.57 20.63
CA LYS A 191 16.82 -17.96 19.21
C LYS A 191 15.42 -17.89 18.58
N ASN A 192 14.36 -17.83 19.39
CA ASN A 192 12.99 -17.51 19.01
C ASN A 192 12.67 -16.15 19.59
N MET A 193 12.77 -15.12 18.77
CA MET A 193 12.55 -13.74 19.18
C MET A 193 11.10 -13.54 19.63
N LYS A 194 10.87 -13.51 20.95
CA LYS A 194 9.66 -12.91 21.51
C LYS A 194 9.92 -11.42 21.67
N LEU A 195 9.13 -10.62 21.01
CA LEU A 195 9.10 -9.17 21.17
C LEU A 195 8.93 -8.80 22.64
N TYR A 196 9.88 -8.05 23.16
CA TYR A 196 9.67 -7.27 24.38
C TYR A 196 9.21 -5.88 23.97
N TYR A 197 7.93 -5.63 24.12
CA TYR A 197 7.38 -4.30 24.00
C TYR A 197 7.81 -3.47 25.21
N LYS A 198 8.33 -2.27 24.98
CA LYS A 198 8.16 -1.23 25.99
C LYS A 198 6.64 -1.08 26.16
N GLU A 199 6.14 -1.22 27.39
CA GLU A 199 4.75 -0.93 27.70
C GLU A 199 4.42 0.49 27.26
N THR A 200 3.81 0.61 26.12
CA THR A 200 3.29 1.88 25.60
C THR A 200 1.79 1.73 25.37
N GLU A 201 1.07 2.78 25.67
CA GLU A 201 -0.39 2.87 25.78
C GLU A 201 -1.16 2.55 24.48
N SER A 202 -0.49 2.29 23.36
CA SER A 202 -1.11 2.07 22.05
C SER A 202 -1.18 0.58 21.68
N GLY A 203 -2.26 -0.08 22.07
CA GLY A 203 -2.56 -1.46 21.67
C GLY A 203 -2.58 -1.68 20.14
N SER A 204 -2.78 -0.64 19.33
CA SER A 204 -2.78 -0.69 17.87
C SER A 204 -1.41 -0.97 17.27
N HIS A 205 -0.33 -0.38 17.80
CA HIS A 205 1.04 -0.65 17.30
C HIS A 205 1.47 -2.08 17.57
N ARG A 206 1.07 -2.64 18.72
CA ARG A 206 1.34 -4.03 19.05
C ARG A 206 0.70 -4.98 18.03
N VAL A 207 -0.54 -4.74 17.65
CA VAL A 207 -1.24 -5.53 16.62
C VAL A 207 -0.48 -5.50 15.29
N ILE A 208 -0.03 -4.32 14.87
CA ILE A 208 0.73 -4.16 13.63
C ILE A 208 2.06 -4.91 13.69
N ILE A 209 2.82 -4.77 14.78
CA ILE A 209 4.09 -5.47 14.97
C ILE A 209 3.88 -6.98 14.94
N ASP A 210 2.92 -7.49 15.73
CA ASP A 210 2.62 -8.91 15.79
C ASP A 210 2.22 -9.46 14.43
N ASN A 211 1.47 -8.71 13.62
CA ASN A 211 1.08 -9.12 12.29
C ASN A 211 2.23 -9.08 11.29
N ILE A 212 3.12 -8.09 11.36
CA ILE A 212 4.31 -8.04 10.49
C ILE A 212 5.25 -9.21 10.77
N LEU A 213 5.40 -9.63 12.03
CA LEU A 213 6.38 -10.64 12.43
C LEU A 213 5.82 -12.06 12.48
N LYS A 214 4.50 -12.25 12.48
CA LYS A 214 3.87 -13.58 12.38
C LYS A 214 3.80 -14.10 10.95
N LEU A 215 4.06 -13.23 10.01
CA LEU A 215 4.08 -13.53 8.58
C LEU A 215 5.39 -14.22 8.20
#